data_1cede5a4081002a3c7a658dad75569d3
#
_entry.id   1cede5a4081002a3c7a658dad75569d3
#
_cell.length_a   1.000
_cell.length_b   1.000
_cell.length_c   1.000
_cell.angle_alpha   90.00
_cell.angle_beta   90.00
_cell.angle_gamma   90.00
#
_symmetry.space_group_name_H-M   'P 1'
#
loop_
_entity.id
_entity.type
_entity.pdbx_description
1 polymer ?
#
loop_
_entity_poly.entity_id
_entity_poly.type
_entity_poly.pdbx_seq_one_letter_code
_entity_poly.pdbx_strand_id
1 'polypeptide(L)'
;MRKNPFLALLATLACAPLATPGLAATPPAADAVSGPSYLDGRLELPQDYRQWVYLTSGFDMSYVAGQAPDHHMFDNVFVDPASWRAFQATGTWPDKTMLVLEQRGARGRGSINQAGRYQDTDVMGVEVHVKDMARFPEQWGFFAFGGKAPARRIPASAECYSCHQAHAAVDTTFVQFYPTLLPLAIAKGTLSAGYAADEKAHP
;
A
#
# COMPACT_ATOMS: atom_id res chain seq x y z
N MET A 1 -53.84 -34.07 73.11
CA MET A 1 -53.01 -34.36 71.92
C MET A 1 -52.77 -33.05 71.18
N ARG A 2 -51.60 -32.41 71.37
CA ARG A 2 -51.26 -31.16 70.72
C ARG A 2 -50.21 -31.45 69.64
N LYS A 3 -50.53 -31.13 68.41
CA LYS A 3 -49.62 -31.21 67.25
C LYS A 3 -48.95 -29.83 67.01
N ASN A 4 -47.63 -29.77 67.15
CA ASN A 4 -46.85 -28.62 66.78
C ASN A 4 -46.53 -28.70 65.28
N PRO A 5 -46.69 -27.65 64.51
CA PRO A 5 -46.12 -27.56 63.17
C PRO A 5 -44.72 -26.87 63.22
N PHE A 6 -43.71 -27.55 62.75
CA PHE A 6 -42.36 -26.95 62.47
C PHE A 6 -42.46 -26.06 61.27
N LEU A 7 -42.14 -24.79 61.47
CA LEU A 7 -41.98 -23.80 60.37
C LEU A 7 -40.56 -23.87 59.87
N ALA A 8 -40.36 -24.39 58.65
CA ALA A 8 -39.07 -24.43 58.02
C ALA A 8 -38.83 -23.10 57.30
N LEU A 9 -37.82 -22.33 57.76
CA LEU A 9 -37.38 -21.07 57.16
C LEU A 9 -36.38 -21.41 56.02
N LEU A 10 -36.82 -21.29 54.75
CA LEU A 10 -35.92 -21.36 53.59
C LEU A 10 -35.20 -20.02 53.44
N ALA A 11 -33.91 -19.99 53.71
CA ALA A 11 -33.06 -18.88 53.38
C ALA A 11 -32.62 -18.99 51.91
N THR A 12 -33.15 -18.15 51.01
CA THR A 12 -32.71 -18.03 49.65
C THR A 12 -31.44 -17.16 49.59
N LEU A 13 -30.31 -17.80 49.31
CA LEU A 13 -29.05 -17.13 49.05
C LEU A 13 -29.11 -16.49 47.63
N ALA A 14 -29.27 -15.20 47.54
CA ALA A 14 -29.17 -14.46 46.27
C ALA A 14 -27.70 -14.32 45.87
N CYS A 15 -27.24 -15.13 44.91
CA CYS A 15 -25.96 -14.94 44.25
C CYS A 15 -26.04 -13.73 43.27
N ALA A 16 -25.50 -12.60 43.67
CA ALA A 16 -25.31 -11.47 42.73
C ALA A 16 -24.12 -11.76 41.78
N PRO A 17 -24.28 -11.63 40.48
CA PRO A 17 -23.13 -11.76 39.56
C PRO A 17 -22.17 -10.59 39.75
N LEU A 18 -20.94 -10.90 40.12
CA LEU A 18 -19.82 -9.94 40.05
C LEU A 18 -19.55 -9.62 38.58
N ALA A 19 -19.97 -8.46 38.11
CA ALA A 19 -19.57 -7.92 36.81
C ALA A 19 -18.08 -7.57 36.88
N THR A 20 -17.24 -8.39 36.26
CA THR A 20 -15.84 -8.03 35.98
C THR A 20 -15.82 -6.87 35.01
N PRO A 21 -15.14 -5.73 35.34
CA PRO A 21 -14.94 -4.68 34.35
C PRO A 21 -14.10 -5.24 33.21
N GLY A 22 -14.71 -5.40 32.03
CA GLY A 22 -14.00 -5.73 30.82
C GLY A 22 -12.94 -4.66 30.57
N LEU A 23 -11.66 -5.05 30.52
CA LEU A 23 -10.59 -4.22 30.00
C LEU A 23 -10.97 -3.89 28.56
N ALA A 24 -11.47 -2.68 28.32
CA ALA A 24 -11.62 -2.12 26.98
C ALA A 24 -10.22 -2.14 26.34
N ALA A 25 -10.02 -2.98 25.34
CA ALA A 25 -8.79 -2.94 24.55
C ALA A 25 -8.65 -1.52 24.02
N THR A 26 -7.59 -0.84 24.40
CA THR A 26 -7.21 0.46 23.80
C THR A 26 -7.10 0.19 22.30
N PRO A 27 -7.83 0.93 21.45
CA PRO A 27 -7.62 0.79 20.01
C PRO A 27 -6.13 1.04 19.72
N PRO A 28 -5.51 0.26 18.83
CA PRO A 28 -4.12 0.49 18.46
C PRO A 28 -3.98 1.98 18.11
N ALA A 29 -2.97 2.62 18.66
CA ALA A 29 -2.64 4.01 18.34
C ALA A 29 -2.65 4.13 16.82
N ALA A 30 -3.38 5.11 16.28
CA ALA A 30 -3.38 5.38 14.86
C ALA A 30 -1.92 5.47 14.44
N ASP A 31 -1.46 4.51 13.61
CA ASP A 31 -0.07 4.40 13.21
C ASP A 31 0.38 5.76 12.73
N ALA A 32 1.26 6.40 13.49
CA ALA A 32 1.89 7.62 13.06
C ALA A 32 2.59 7.27 11.74
N VAL A 33 2.29 8.00 10.67
CA VAL A 33 2.98 7.82 9.40
C VAL A 33 4.45 7.99 9.71
N SER A 34 5.21 6.92 9.70
CA SER A 34 6.66 7.03 9.64
C SER A 34 6.96 7.55 8.23
N GLY A 35 7.02 8.85 8.08
CA GLY A 35 7.35 9.48 6.81
C GLY A 35 8.70 9.02 6.29
N PRO A 36 9.09 9.42 5.08
CA PRO A 36 10.36 9.03 4.48
C PRO A 36 11.54 9.44 5.37
N SER A 37 12.44 8.50 5.65
CA SER A 37 13.68 8.72 6.39
C SER A 37 14.84 8.97 5.43
N TYR A 38 15.68 9.95 5.75
CA TYR A 38 16.80 10.33 4.92
C TYR A 38 18.11 10.36 5.72
N LEU A 39 19.13 9.70 5.21
CA LEU A 39 20.50 9.75 5.71
C LEU A 39 21.37 10.51 4.69
N ASP A 40 22.00 11.60 5.11
CA ASP A 40 22.84 12.45 4.26
C ASP A 40 22.17 12.83 2.92
N GLY A 41 20.86 13.15 2.97
CA GLY A 41 20.05 13.54 1.82
C GLY A 41 19.64 12.39 0.89
N ARG A 42 19.95 11.15 1.25
CA ARG A 42 19.57 9.92 0.54
C ARG A 42 18.41 9.25 1.26
N LEU A 43 17.45 8.73 0.50
CA LEU A 43 16.31 8.00 1.07
C LEU A 43 16.78 6.66 1.61
N GLU A 44 16.39 6.34 2.83
CA GLU A 44 16.53 5.00 3.40
C GLU A 44 15.37 4.11 2.90
N LEU A 45 15.69 2.87 2.54
CA LEU A 45 14.66 1.91 2.14
C LEU A 45 13.78 1.54 3.35
N PRO A 46 12.45 1.74 3.29
CA PRO A 46 11.56 1.26 4.34
C PRO A 46 11.68 -0.26 4.48
N GLN A 47 12.17 -0.75 5.63
CA GLN A 47 12.46 -2.19 5.80
C GLN A 47 11.21 -3.05 5.95
N ASP A 48 10.10 -2.44 6.35
CA ASP A 48 8.80 -3.07 6.63
C ASP A 48 7.78 -2.93 5.49
N TYR A 49 8.17 -2.41 4.32
CA TYR A 49 7.23 -2.13 3.22
C TYR A 49 6.41 -3.36 2.78
N ARG A 50 6.89 -4.58 3.01
CA ARG A 50 6.13 -5.81 2.72
C ARG A 50 4.96 -6.06 3.69
N GLN A 51 4.87 -5.29 4.77
CA GLN A 51 3.74 -5.27 5.70
C GLN A 51 2.73 -4.15 5.34
N TRP A 52 3.07 -3.33 4.34
CA TRP A 52 2.22 -2.24 3.89
C TRP A 52 1.04 -2.74 3.05
N VAL A 53 0.16 -1.83 2.67
CA VAL A 53 -1.00 -2.17 1.85
C VAL A 53 -0.55 -2.48 0.41
N TYR A 54 -0.83 -3.69 -0.02
CA TYR A 54 -0.62 -4.12 -1.39
C TYR A 54 -1.65 -3.48 -2.32
N LEU A 55 -1.20 -2.90 -3.43
CA LEU A 55 -2.07 -2.22 -4.39
C LEU A 55 -2.32 -3.02 -5.65
N THR A 56 -1.28 -3.59 -6.23
CA THR A 56 -1.35 -4.33 -7.51
C THR A 56 -0.09 -5.15 -7.76
N SER A 57 -0.19 -6.07 -8.73
CA SER A 57 0.95 -6.74 -9.34
C SER A 57 0.81 -6.69 -10.85
N GLY A 58 1.70 -5.97 -11.52
CA GLY A 58 1.88 -6.07 -12.97
C GLY A 58 2.66 -7.32 -13.34
N PHE A 59 2.40 -7.90 -14.50
CA PHE A 59 3.20 -8.98 -15.05
C PHE A 59 3.64 -8.62 -16.46
N ASP A 60 4.96 -8.57 -16.69
CA ASP A 60 5.54 -8.23 -17.98
C ASP A 60 5.00 -6.90 -18.59
N MET A 61 4.69 -5.93 -17.75
CA MET A 61 4.17 -4.65 -18.24
C MET A 61 5.27 -3.92 -19.03
N SER A 62 4.92 -3.48 -20.24
CA SER A 62 5.79 -2.66 -21.09
C SER A 62 5.03 -1.45 -21.60
N TYR A 63 5.69 -0.30 -21.64
CA TYR A 63 5.16 0.93 -22.22
C TYR A 63 5.58 1.11 -23.70
N VAL A 64 6.29 0.11 -24.26
CA VAL A 64 6.70 0.08 -25.67
C VAL A 64 5.92 -1.01 -26.39
N ALA A 65 5.13 -0.61 -27.37
CA ALA A 65 4.31 -1.54 -28.12
C ALA A 65 5.17 -2.62 -28.83
N GLY A 66 4.73 -3.88 -28.70
CA GLY A 66 5.38 -5.03 -29.36
C GLY A 66 6.71 -5.46 -28.74
N GLN A 67 7.14 -4.86 -27.64
CA GLN A 67 8.34 -5.28 -26.93
C GLN A 67 8.01 -6.51 -26.06
N ALA A 68 8.65 -7.65 -26.38
CA ALA A 68 8.67 -8.79 -25.49
C ALA A 68 9.70 -8.56 -24.38
N PRO A 69 9.41 -8.94 -23.13
CA PRO A 69 10.38 -8.82 -22.06
C PRO A 69 11.54 -9.80 -22.24
N ASP A 70 12.76 -9.34 -22.02
CA ASP A 70 13.96 -10.20 -21.98
C ASP A 70 13.89 -11.20 -20.83
N HIS A 71 13.29 -10.77 -19.72
CA HIS A 71 13.05 -11.57 -18.52
C HIS A 71 11.63 -11.33 -18.01
N HIS A 72 10.91 -12.41 -17.75
CA HIS A 72 9.59 -12.30 -17.14
C HIS A 72 9.69 -11.82 -15.70
N MET A 73 8.90 -10.82 -15.36
CA MET A 73 8.91 -10.21 -14.02
C MET A 73 7.51 -9.83 -13.53
N PHE A 74 7.40 -9.74 -12.23
CA PHE A 74 6.27 -9.13 -11.53
C PHE A 74 6.70 -7.81 -10.91
N ASP A 75 5.85 -6.80 -11.05
CA ASP A 75 5.97 -5.49 -10.44
C ASP A 75 4.93 -5.36 -9.32
N ASN A 76 5.34 -5.54 -8.08
CA ASN A 76 4.46 -5.47 -6.92
C ASN A 76 4.48 -4.08 -6.32
N VAL A 77 3.34 -3.44 -6.16
CA VAL A 77 3.23 -2.10 -5.62
C VAL A 77 2.60 -2.12 -4.23
N PHE A 78 3.25 -1.44 -3.30
CA PHE A 78 2.80 -1.25 -1.93
C PHE A 78 2.72 0.24 -1.60
N VAL A 79 1.83 0.61 -0.69
CA VAL A 79 1.73 1.97 -0.14
C VAL A 79 1.69 1.92 1.38
N ASP A 80 2.26 2.91 2.03
CA ASP A 80 2.17 3.03 3.48
C ASP A 80 0.71 3.10 3.96
N PRO A 81 0.36 2.45 5.09
CA PRO A 81 -1.03 2.30 5.52
C PRO A 81 -1.76 3.62 5.81
N ALA A 82 -1.02 4.67 6.20
CA ALA A 82 -1.65 5.94 6.50
C ALA A 82 -2.00 6.71 5.24
N SER A 83 -1.12 6.70 4.24
CA SER A 83 -1.39 7.27 2.92
C SER A 83 -2.55 6.55 2.22
N TRP A 84 -2.64 5.23 2.34
CA TRP A 84 -3.78 4.47 1.83
C TRP A 84 -5.11 4.90 2.47
N ARG A 85 -5.15 5.05 3.82
CA ARG A 85 -6.36 5.54 4.51
C ARG A 85 -6.74 6.96 4.08
N ALA A 86 -5.76 7.85 3.94
CA ALA A 86 -6.01 9.21 3.48
C ALA A 86 -6.54 9.24 2.04
N PHE A 87 -5.97 8.43 1.14
CA PHE A 87 -6.44 8.31 -0.23
C PHE A 87 -7.90 7.84 -0.28
N GLN A 88 -8.28 6.86 0.53
CA GLN A 88 -9.66 6.40 0.61
C GLN A 88 -10.64 7.51 1.00
N ALA A 89 -10.21 8.44 1.86
CA ALA A 89 -11.04 9.57 2.27
C ALA A 89 -11.13 10.66 1.19
N THR A 90 -10.04 10.93 0.47
CA THR A 90 -9.89 12.13 -0.38
C THR A 90 -9.80 11.84 -1.87
N GLY A 91 -9.35 10.66 -2.27
CA GLY A 91 -9.00 10.32 -3.66
C GLY A 91 -7.65 10.87 -4.12
N THR A 92 -6.85 11.43 -3.21
CA THR A 92 -5.51 11.99 -3.48
C THR A 92 -4.50 11.53 -2.44
N TRP A 93 -3.21 11.59 -2.77
CA TRP A 93 -2.15 11.22 -1.86
C TRP A 93 -1.75 12.38 -0.92
N PRO A 94 -1.65 12.16 0.39
CA PRO A 94 -1.15 13.17 1.31
C PRO A 94 0.35 13.45 1.14
N ASP A 95 0.85 14.52 1.72
CA ASP A 95 2.29 14.73 1.87
C ASP A 95 2.92 13.58 2.67
N LYS A 96 4.17 13.23 2.37
CA LYS A 96 4.94 12.11 2.94
C LYS A 96 4.46 10.70 2.52
N THR A 97 3.57 10.59 1.54
CA THR A 97 3.24 9.29 0.92
C THR A 97 4.47 8.60 0.38
N MET A 98 4.58 7.31 0.64
CA MET A 98 5.57 6.44 0.00
C MET A 98 4.88 5.29 -0.73
N LEU A 99 5.18 5.14 -2.02
CA LEU A 99 4.85 3.94 -2.78
C LEU A 99 6.14 3.17 -3.05
N VAL A 100 6.09 1.86 -2.87
CA VAL A 100 7.22 0.97 -3.13
C VAL A 100 6.86 0.02 -4.25
N LEU A 101 7.67 0.00 -5.29
CA LEU A 101 7.64 -0.99 -6.37
C LEU A 101 8.73 -2.03 -6.09
N GLU A 102 8.34 -3.28 -5.87
CA GLU A 102 9.24 -4.41 -5.75
C GLU A 102 9.18 -5.27 -7.02
N GLN A 103 10.27 -5.37 -7.71
CA GLN A 103 10.42 -6.19 -8.92
C GLN A 103 10.92 -7.58 -8.57
N ARG A 104 10.20 -8.62 -9.02
CA ARG A 104 10.58 -10.02 -8.83
C ARG A 104 10.57 -10.77 -10.14
N GLY A 105 11.54 -11.65 -10.33
CA GLY A 105 11.55 -12.59 -11.44
C GLY A 105 10.33 -13.51 -11.42
N ALA A 106 9.95 -14.01 -12.58
CA ALA A 106 8.83 -14.92 -12.75
C ALA A 106 9.30 -16.32 -13.14
N ARG A 107 8.91 -17.31 -12.34
CA ARG A 107 9.13 -18.73 -12.61
C ARG A 107 7.92 -19.37 -13.29
N GLY A 108 8.19 -20.33 -14.17
CA GLY A 108 7.18 -21.15 -14.84
C GLY A 108 6.77 -22.38 -14.01
N ARG A 109 7.19 -23.56 -14.49
CA ARG A 109 6.86 -24.85 -13.84
C ARG A 109 7.58 -24.99 -12.50
N GLY A 110 6.88 -25.53 -11.52
CA GLY A 110 7.45 -25.85 -10.21
C GLY A 110 6.41 -26.43 -9.26
N SER A 111 6.78 -27.46 -8.48
CA SER A 111 5.88 -28.17 -7.58
C SER A 111 4.59 -28.61 -8.31
N ILE A 112 3.42 -28.20 -7.81
CA ILE A 112 2.10 -28.53 -8.41
C ILE A 112 1.73 -27.61 -9.58
N ASN A 113 2.51 -26.54 -9.84
CA ASN A 113 2.23 -25.62 -10.95
C ASN A 113 2.63 -26.25 -12.29
N GLN A 114 1.65 -26.55 -13.13
CA GLN A 114 1.84 -27.13 -14.45
C GLN A 114 1.78 -26.11 -15.58
N ALA A 115 1.18 -24.94 -15.32
CA ALA A 115 1.01 -23.85 -16.28
C ALA A 115 1.01 -22.49 -15.55
N GLY A 116 1.23 -21.41 -16.31
CA GLY A 116 1.31 -20.06 -15.73
C GLY A 116 2.65 -19.78 -15.05
N ARG A 117 2.71 -18.66 -14.33
CA ARG A 117 3.93 -18.19 -13.68
C ARG A 117 3.65 -17.77 -12.25
N TYR A 118 4.66 -17.89 -11.40
CA TYR A 118 4.66 -17.41 -10.02
C TYR A 118 5.95 -16.62 -9.74
N GLN A 119 5.94 -15.81 -8.71
CA GLN A 119 7.08 -14.95 -8.36
C GLN A 119 8.25 -15.78 -7.84
N ASP A 120 9.46 -15.43 -8.26
CA ASP A 120 10.69 -15.99 -7.70
C ASP A 120 10.96 -15.40 -6.30
N THR A 121 11.86 -16.07 -5.59
CA THR A 121 12.37 -15.59 -4.28
C THR A 121 13.24 -14.34 -4.40
N ASP A 122 13.91 -14.18 -5.54
CA ASP A 122 14.88 -13.11 -5.76
C ASP A 122 14.19 -11.79 -6.09
N VAL A 123 14.61 -10.74 -5.39
CA VAL A 123 14.23 -9.36 -5.67
C VAL A 123 15.21 -8.79 -6.69
N MET A 124 14.72 -8.41 -7.85
CA MET A 124 15.52 -7.85 -8.95
C MET A 124 15.83 -6.37 -8.72
N GLY A 125 14.89 -5.64 -8.12
CA GLY A 125 15.02 -4.23 -7.80
C GLY A 125 13.92 -3.75 -6.87
N VAL A 126 14.15 -2.61 -6.23
CA VAL A 126 13.13 -1.89 -5.47
C VAL A 126 13.21 -0.43 -5.85
N GLU A 127 12.08 0.14 -6.21
CA GLU A 127 11.95 1.56 -6.46
C GLU A 127 10.98 2.18 -5.46
N VAL A 128 11.25 3.42 -5.05
CA VAL A 128 10.37 4.15 -4.13
C VAL A 128 10.02 5.49 -4.73
N HIS A 129 8.73 5.77 -4.78
CA HIS A 129 8.16 7.04 -5.19
C HIS A 129 7.63 7.76 -3.96
N VAL A 130 8.20 8.91 -3.64
CA VAL A 130 7.94 9.65 -2.39
C VAL A 130 7.33 11.00 -2.70
N LYS A 131 6.19 11.31 -2.08
CA LYS A 131 5.65 12.67 -2.02
C LYS A 131 6.29 13.41 -0.84
N ASP A 132 7.06 14.44 -1.12
CA ASP A 132 7.66 15.30 -0.10
C ASP A 132 7.68 16.75 -0.59
N MET A 133 6.57 17.45 -0.32
CA MET A 133 6.32 18.80 -0.83
C MET A 133 7.32 19.84 -0.33
N ALA A 134 7.89 19.61 0.85
CA ALA A 134 8.90 20.51 1.41
C ALA A 134 10.30 20.29 0.80
N ARG A 135 10.56 19.07 0.29
CA ARG A 135 11.89 18.66 -0.20
C ARG A 135 12.02 18.74 -1.72
N PHE A 136 10.93 18.46 -2.46
CA PHE A 136 10.97 18.36 -3.91
C PHE A 136 10.10 19.45 -4.56
N PRO A 137 10.68 20.29 -5.43
CA PRO A 137 9.90 21.29 -6.19
C PRO A 137 8.77 20.64 -7.02
N GLU A 138 9.01 19.42 -7.54
CA GLU A 138 8.04 18.62 -8.28
C GLU A 138 7.05 17.88 -7.36
N GLN A 139 7.12 18.11 -6.04
CA GLN A 139 6.39 17.45 -4.96
C GLN A 139 6.73 15.97 -4.78
N TRP A 140 7.19 15.30 -5.81
CA TRP A 140 7.52 13.88 -5.82
C TRP A 140 8.98 13.61 -6.17
N GLY A 141 9.54 12.54 -5.62
CA GLY A 141 10.88 12.07 -5.90
C GLY A 141 10.93 10.58 -6.15
N PHE A 142 11.72 10.14 -7.13
CA PHE A 142 11.97 8.75 -7.45
C PHE A 142 13.32 8.29 -6.92
N PHE A 143 13.38 7.08 -6.42
CA PHE A 143 14.57 6.46 -5.86
C PHE A 143 14.65 4.99 -6.29
N ALA A 144 15.82 4.56 -6.79
CA ALA A 144 16.07 3.16 -7.14
C ALA A 144 17.13 2.57 -6.19
N PHE A 145 16.84 1.38 -5.68
CA PHE A 145 17.67 0.67 -4.70
C PHE A 145 18.26 -0.58 -5.33
N GLY A 146 19.59 -0.63 -5.45
CA GLY A 146 20.34 -1.84 -5.81
C GLY A 146 20.64 -2.75 -4.63
N GLY A 147 20.06 -2.48 -3.46
CA GLY A 147 20.27 -3.20 -2.20
C GLY A 147 19.74 -2.41 -1.01
N LYS A 148 20.33 -2.57 0.17
CA LYS A 148 19.86 -1.93 1.42
C LYS A 148 20.45 -0.52 1.67
N ALA A 149 21.45 -0.11 0.89
CA ALA A 149 22.09 1.20 1.08
C ALA A 149 21.12 2.33 0.69
N PRO A 150 21.18 3.49 1.40
CA PRO A 150 20.34 4.64 1.06
C PRO A 150 20.54 5.12 -0.38
N ALA A 151 19.44 5.38 -1.08
CA ALA A 151 19.42 5.75 -2.49
C ALA A 151 19.45 7.27 -2.70
N ARG A 152 20.12 7.72 -3.75
CA ARG A 152 20.03 9.10 -4.23
C ARG A 152 18.73 9.29 -5.00
N ARG A 153 18.16 10.51 -4.93
CA ARG A 153 17.05 10.88 -5.80
C ARG A 153 17.49 10.80 -7.26
N ILE A 154 16.66 10.18 -8.09
CA ILE A 154 16.79 10.22 -9.53
C ILE A 154 16.60 11.67 -9.98
N PRO A 155 17.45 12.22 -10.89
CA PRO A 155 17.31 13.59 -11.37
C PRO A 155 15.93 13.87 -11.96
N ALA A 156 15.34 15.02 -11.67
CA ALA A 156 14.02 15.42 -12.17
C ALA A 156 13.94 15.53 -13.72
N SER A 157 15.08 15.58 -14.39
CA SER A 157 15.19 15.53 -15.86
C SER A 157 15.09 14.12 -16.43
N ALA A 158 15.03 13.08 -15.61
CA ALA A 158 14.89 11.70 -16.07
C ALA A 158 13.48 11.47 -16.65
N GLU A 159 13.40 10.61 -17.64
CA GLU A 159 12.16 10.31 -18.39
C GLU A 159 11.02 9.80 -17.50
N CYS A 160 11.33 9.10 -16.38
CA CYS A 160 10.32 8.65 -15.43
C CYS A 160 9.44 9.81 -14.93
N TYR A 161 10.00 11.01 -14.67
CA TYR A 161 9.20 12.16 -14.22
C TYR A 161 8.20 12.63 -15.28
N SER A 162 8.66 12.80 -16.53
CA SER A 162 7.80 13.26 -17.63
C SER A 162 6.72 12.24 -17.97
N CYS A 163 7.06 10.95 -17.98
CA CYS A 163 6.10 9.86 -18.20
C CYS A 163 5.02 9.84 -17.11
N HIS A 164 5.41 9.84 -15.83
CA HIS A 164 4.47 9.87 -14.71
C HIS A 164 3.60 11.13 -14.73
N GLN A 165 4.17 12.29 -15.07
CA GLN A 165 3.41 13.53 -15.17
C GLN A 165 2.38 13.50 -16.31
N ALA A 166 2.71 12.90 -17.45
CA ALA A 166 1.86 12.86 -18.63
C ALA A 166 0.72 11.83 -18.51
N HIS A 167 0.98 10.65 -17.93
CA HIS A 167 0.14 9.47 -18.06
C HIS A 167 -0.48 8.97 -16.74
N ALA A 168 -0.04 9.46 -15.58
CA ALA A 168 -0.52 8.99 -14.29
C ALA A 168 -1.96 9.45 -14.00
N ALA A 169 -2.80 8.55 -13.48
CA ALA A 169 -4.21 8.84 -13.22
C ALA A 169 -4.43 9.80 -12.05
N VAL A 170 -3.63 9.75 -10.99
CA VAL A 170 -3.77 10.66 -9.83
C VAL A 170 -2.40 11.15 -9.38
N ASP A 171 -2.26 12.46 -9.22
CA ASP A 171 -0.98 13.10 -8.95
C ASP A 171 0.05 12.66 -10.03
N THR A 172 1.14 11.99 -9.63
CA THR A 172 2.08 11.36 -10.56
C THR A 172 2.16 9.85 -10.33
N THR A 173 1.03 9.21 -10.00
CA THR A 173 0.96 7.78 -9.68
C THR A 173 -0.02 7.06 -10.60
N PHE A 174 0.36 5.85 -11.03
CA PHE A 174 -0.43 5.05 -11.95
C PHE A 174 -1.60 4.33 -11.25
N VAL A 175 -2.48 5.11 -10.60
CA VAL A 175 -3.68 4.61 -9.92
C VAL A 175 -4.59 3.82 -10.87
N GLN A 176 -4.51 4.07 -12.19
CA GLN A 176 -5.20 3.27 -13.20
C GLN A 176 -4.89 1.77 -13.12
N PHE A 177 -3.74 1.40 -12.59
CA PHE A 177 -3.36 -0.01 -12.37
C PHE A 177 -3.65 -0.51 -10.94
N TYR A 178 -4.27 0.29 -10.09
CA TYR A 178 -4.63 -0.08 -8.72
C TYR A 178 -6.14 -0.36 -8.64
N PRO A 179 -6.57 -1.62 -8.80
CA PRO A 179 -7.98 -1.97 -9.03
C PRO A 179 -8.92 -1.57 -7.88
N THR A 180 -8.39 -1.44 -6.65
CA THR A 180 -9.17 -1.02 -5.48
C THR A 180 -9.26 0.50 -5.34
N LEU A 181 -8.38 1.28 -5.97
CA LEU A 181 -8.31 2.74 -5.82
C LEU A 181 -8.84 3.49 -7.05
N LEU A 182 -8.71 2.94 -8.25
CA LEU A 182 -9.21 3.60 -9.47
C LEU A 182 -10.70 3.94 -9.39
N PRO A 183 -11.61 3.03 -8.99
CA PRO A 183 -13.04 3.37 -8.87
C PRO A 183 -13.29 4.50 -7.87
N LEU A 184 -12.48 4.56 -6.81
CA LEU A 184 -12.57 5.61 -5.81
C LEU A 184 -12.11 6.97 -6.37
N ALA A 185 -10.98 7.00 -7.10
CA ALA A 185 -10.50 8.21 -7.76
C ALA A 185 -11.52 8.76 -8.77
N ILE A 186 -12.17 7.87 -9.53
CA ILE A 186 -13.29 8.22 -10.43
C ILE A 186 -14.44 8.87 -9.62
N ALA A 187 -14.88 8.22 -8.56
CA ALA A 187 -15.98 8.70 -7.73
C ALA A 187 -15.68 10.04 -7.04
N LYS A 188 -14.43 10.31 -6.73
CA LYS A 188 -13.95 11.56 -6.11
C LYS A 188 -13.62 12.66 -7.14
N GLY A 189 -13.57 12.34 -8.43
CA GLY A 189 -13.25 13.30 -9.49
C GLY A 189 -11.79 13.77 -9.45
N THR A 190 -10.86 12.91 -9.04
CA THR A 190 -9.44 13.27 -8.84
C THR A 190 -8.54 12.81 -9.98
N LEU A 191 -9.11 12.30 -11.07
CA LEU A 191 -8.35 11.87 -12.24
C LEU A 191 -7.65 13.03 -12.95
N SER A 192 -6.43 12.80 -13.41
CA SER A 192 -5.67 13.76 -14.19
C SER A 192 -6.24 13.93 -15.61
N ALA A 193 -6.00 15.11 -16.19
CA ALA A 193 -6.37 15.36 -17.58
C ALA A 193 -5.55 14.49 -18.58
N GLY A 194 -4.28 14.18 -18.25
CA GLY A 194 -3.42 13.33 -19.06
C GLY A 194 -3.99 11.92 -19.18
N TYR A 195 -4.27 11.28 -18.05
CA TYR A 195 -4.91 9.97 -18.04
C TYR A 195 -6.26 9.96 -18.79
N ALA A 196 -7.10 10.99 -18.60
CA ALA A 196 -8.37 11.08 -19.29
C ALA A 196 -8.22 11.23 -20.82
N ALA A 197 -7.11 11.81 -21.29
CA ALA A 197 -6.78 11.87 -22.72
C ALA A 197 -6.29 10.51 -23.24
N ASP A 198 -5.44 9.80 -22.47
CA ASP A 198 -4.93 8.47 -22.84
C ASP A 198 -6.08 7.45 -22.99
N GLU A 199 -7.03 7.42 -22.03
CA GLU A 199 -8.21 6.52 -22.09
C GLU A 199 -9.07 6.77 -23.33
N LYS A 200 -9.14 8.03 -23.81
CA LYS A 200 -9.87 8.34 -25.05
C LYS A 200 -9.11 7.90 -26.31
N ALA A 201 -7.77 7.89 -26.23
CA ALA A 201 -6.93 7.51 -27.37
C ALA A 201 -6.80 5.97 -27.49
N HIS A 202 -6.97 5.23 -26.38
CA HIS A 202 -6.80 3.79 -26.29
C HIS A 202 -7.95 3.14 -25.52
N PRO A 203 -9.22 3.19 -26.06
CA PRO A 203 -10.42 2.68 -25.39
C PRO A 203 -10.44 1.15 -25.24
#